data_ffd172d4c69fb8e1e8f3e80f896e1828
#
_entry.id   ffd172d4c69fb8e1e8f3e80f896e1828
#
_cell.length_a   1.000
_cell.length_b   1.000
_cell.length_c   1.000
_cell.angle_alpha   90.00
_cell.angle_beta   90.00
_cell.angle_gamma   90.00
#
_symmetry.space_group_name_H-M   'P 1'
#
loop_
_entity.id
_entity.type
_entity.pdbx_description
1 polymer ?
#
loop_
_entity_poly.entity_id
_entity_poly.type
_entity_poly.pdbx_seq_one_letter_code
_entity_poly.pdbx_strand_id
1 'polypeptide(L)'
;MRKAEEEQGARLMRYCKSVLIGGAAAFVVCLMFLFLAAVGISQGLLDAGLRYQLAVVGCVLGSFSGGLSAVRRCPARGLFVGLAVGAVLFLLELTLGLLIYDTMSFENGGLGLLCGALCGGAAAGILGGGRGSAGKSKKRRSR
;
A
#
# COMPACT_ATOMS: atom_id res chain seq x y z
N MET A 1 19.02 -24.60 18.06
CA MET A 1 19.18 -23.20 17.66
C MET A 1 19.10 -22.98 16.15
N ARG A 2 19.82 -23.71 15.32
CA ARG A 2 19.77 -23.56 13.83
C ARG A 2 18.38 -23.68 13.21
N LYS A 3 17.53 -24.60 13.65
CA LYS A 3 16.17 -24.79 13.11
C LYS A 3 15.24 -23.59 13.38
N ALA A 4 15.40 -22.90 14.51
CA ALA A 4 14.61 -21.71 14.84
C ALA A 4 15.00 -20.51 13.97
N GLU A 5 16.29 -20.37 13.63
CA GLU A 5 16.79 -19.31 12.73
C GLU A 5 16.35 -19.53 11.28
N GLU A 6 16.35 -20.79 10.82
CA GLU A 6 15.87 -21.14 9.48
C GLU A 6 14.35 -20.90 9.34
N GLU A 7 13.56 -21.23 10.37
CA GLU A 7 12.12 -20.94 10.37
C GLU A 7 11.82 -19.44 10.44
N GLN A 8 12.62 -18.65 11.17
CA GLN A 8 12.49 -17.20 11.19
C GLN A 8 12.86 -16.58 9.86
N GLY A 9 13.94 -17.04 9.22
CA GLY A 9 14.35 -16.60 7.89
C GLY A 9 13.30 -16.88 6.82
N ALA A 10 12.73 -18.09 6.83
CA ALA A 10 11.68 -18.48 5.90
C ALA A 10 10.37 -17.67 6.08
N ARG A 11 10.02 -17.33 7.34
CA ARG A 11 8.88 -16.45 7.64
C ARG A 11 9.13 -15.03 7.17
N LEU A 12 10.31 -14.48 7.45
CA LEU A 12 10.71 -13.15 7.02
C LEU A 12 10.69 -13.03 5.50
N MET A 13 11.21 -14.01 4.79
CA MET A 13 11.22 -14.06 3.32
C MET A 13 9.79 -14.08 2.74
N ARG A 14 8.86 -14.80 3.37
CA ARG A 14 7.43 -14.77 3.00
C ARG A 14 6.81 -13.39 3.18
N TYR A 15 7.12 -12.71 4.30
CA TYR A 15 6.64 -11.35 4.54
C TYR A 15 7.19 -10.38 3.51
N CYS A 16 8.50 -10.38 3.25
CA CYS A 16 9.13 -9.54 2.24
C CYS A 16 8.52 -9.77 0.85
N LYS A 17 8.35 -11.02 0.44
CA LYS A 17 7.72 -11.36 -0.84
C LYS A 17 6.28 -10.87 -0.92
N SER A 18 5.49 -11.00 0.15
CA SER A 18 4.11 -10.52 0.20
C SER A 18 4.03 -9.01 0.13
N VAL A 19 4.92 -8.28 0.83
CA VAL A 19 5.01 -6.82 0.81
C VAL A 19 5.44 -6.32 -0.57
N LEU A 20 6.43 -6.94 -1.20
CA LEU A 20 6.89 -6.58 -2.54
C LEU A 20 5.78 -6.75 -3.59
N ILE A 21 5.08 -7.88 -3.58
CA ILE A 21 3.97 -8.12 -4.51
C ILE A 21 2.81 -7.16 -4.23
N GLY A 22 2.49 -6.92 -2.96
CA GLY A 22 1.48 -5.96 -2.56
C GLY A 22 1.85 -4.52 -2.94
N GLY A 23 3.12 -4.13 -2.76
CA GLY A 23 3.65 -2.84 -3.18
C GLY A 23 3.60 -2.64 -4.69
N ALA A 24 4.00 -3.66 -5.47
CA ALA A 24 3.89 -3.62 -6.92
C ALA A 24 2.43 -3.49 -7.40
N ALA A 25 1.52 -4.25 -6.78
CA ALA A 25 0.09 -4.14 -7.08
C ALA A 25 -0.47 -2.76 -6.72
N ALA A 26 -0.10 -2.22 -5.55
CA ALA A 26 -0.45 -0.87 -5.13
C ALA A 26 0.01 0.18 -6.14
N PHE A 27 1.25 0.05 -6.60
CA PHE A 27 1.86 0.96 -7.56
C PHE A 27 1.12 0.95 -8.91
N VAL A 28 0.80 -0.23 -9.43
CA VAL A 28 0.03 -0.37 -10.68
C VAL A 28 -1.35 0.28 -10.56
N VAL A 29 -2.06 0.05 -9.45
CA VAL A 29 -3.38 0.67 -9.21
C VAL A 29 -3.27 2.18 -9.11
N CYS A 30 -2.24 2.69 -8.41
CA CYS A 30 -1.98 4.13 -8.30
C CYS A 30 -1.71 4.75 -9.68
N LEU A 31 -0.85 4.14 -10.50
CA LEU A 31 -0.55 4.61 -11.85
C LEU A 31 -1.80 4.61 -12.74
N MET A 32 -2.61 3.56 -12.70
CA MET A 32 -3.86 3.50 -13.45
C MET A 32 -4.83 4.63 -13.05
N PHE A 33 -4.95 4.88 -11.75
CA PHE A 33 -5.78 5.97 -11.25
C PHE A 33 -5.27 7.34 -11.69
N LEU A 34 -3.96 7.60 -11.55
CA LEU A 34 -3.33 8.87 -11.98
C LEU A 34 -3.43 9.06 -13.49
N PHE A 35 -3.31 7.99 -14.27
CA PHE A 35 -3.50 8.05 -15.72
C PHE A 35 -4.93 8.48 -16.08
N LEU A 36 -5.94 7.87 -15.46
CA LEU A 36 -7.35 8.26 -15.66
C LEU A 36 -7.60 9.71 -15.23
N ALA A 37 -7.02 10.13 -14.11
CA ALA A 37 -7.11 11.51 -13.64
C ALA A 37 -6.46 12.49 -14.63
N ALA A 38 -5.29 12.14 -15.18
CA ALA A 38 -4.60 12.95 -16.19
C ALA A 38 -5.43 13.11 -17.47
N VAL A 39 -6.07 12.04 -17.95
CA VAL A 39 -6.99 12.07 -19.09
C VAL A 39 -8.20 12.96 -18.77
N GLY A 40 -8.77 12.85 -17.58
CA GLY A 40 -9.90 13.71 -17.14
C GLY A 40 -9.54 15.20 -17.12
N ILE A 41 -8.32 15.54 -16.67
CA ILE A 41 -7.82 16.92 -16.67
C ILE A 41 -7.58 17.40 -18.12
N SER A 42 -7.02 16.56 -18.98
CA SER A 42 -6.74 16.93 -20.38
C SER A 42 -7.99 17.17 -21.20
N GLN A 43 -9.10 16.52 -20.86
CA GLN A 43 -10.41 16.73 -21.49
C GLN A 43 -11.22 17.88 -20.88
N GLY A 44 -10.66 18.58 -19.88
CA GLY A 44 -11.33 19.69 -19.22
C GLY A 44 -12.47 19.28 -18.28
N LEU A 45 -12.61 17.98 -17.97
CA LEU A 45 -13.60 17.44 -17.03
C LEU A 45 -13.22 17.71 -15.57
N LEU A 46 -11.92 17.86 -15.28
CA LEU A 46 -11.38 18.11 -13.95
C LEU A 46 -10.49 19.35 -13.98
N ASP A 47 -10.58 20.16 -12.92
CA ASP A 47 -9.75 21.35 -12.77
C ASP A 47 -8.28 20.96 -12.51
N ALA A 48 -7.36 21.66 -13.17
CA ALA A 48 -5.92 21.47 -12.98
C ALA A 48 -5.45 21.74 -11.54
N GLY A 49 -6.19 22.54 -10.77
CA GLY A 49 -5.95 22.79 -9.34
C GLY A 49 -6.12 21.53 -8.45
N LEU A 50 -6.88 20.54 -8.91
CA LEU A 50 -7.17 19.31 -8.18
C LEU A 50 -6.05 18.24 -8.31
N ARG A 51 -4.97 18.49 -9.05
CA ARG A 51 -3.88 17.51 -9.29
C ARG A 51 -3.34 16.90 -8.00
N TYR A 52 -3.06 17.75 -7.01
CA TYR A 52 -2.53 17.30 -5.72
C TYR A 52 -3.53 16.41 -4.95
N GLN A 53 -4.78 16.81 -4.90
CA GLN A 53 -5.83 16.06 -4.22
C GLN A 53 -6.06 14.70 -4.90
N LEU A 54 -6.04 14.65 -6.23
CA LEU A 54 -6.14 13.42 -7.00
C LEU A 54 -4.95 12.50 -6.78
N ALA A 55 -3.73 13.05 -6.65
CA ALA A 55 -2.55 12.27 -6.31
C ALA A 55 -2.67 11.62 -4.92
N VAL A 56 -3.08 12.38 -3.90
CA VAL A 56 -3.29 11.85 -2.55
C VAL A 56 -4.36 10.75 -2.54
N VAL A 57 -5.48 10.95 -3.23
CA VAL A 57 -6.54 9.93 -3.36
C VAL A 57 -6.01 8.69 -4.07
N GLY A 58 -5.22 8.85 -5.14
CA GLY A 58 -4.57 7.75 -5.85
C GLY A 58 -3.65 6.93 -4.94
N CYS A 59 -2.83 7.59 -4.11
CA CYS A 59 -1.96 6.92 -3.13
C CYS A 59 -2.77 6.15 -2.08
N VAL A 60 -3.85 6.73 -1.56
CA VAL A 60 -4.75 6.05 -0.59
C VAL A 60 -5.38 4.81 -1.22
N LEU A 61 -5.95 4.92 -2.42
CA LEU A 61 -6.57 3.81 -3.12
C LEU A 61 -5.54 2.74 -3.53
N GLY A 62 -4.37 3.15 -4.01
CA GLY A 62 -3.27 2.27 -4.37
C GLY A 62 -2.77 1.47 -3.17
N SER A 63 -2.43 2.16 -2.07
CA SER A 63 -1.95 1.52 -0.83
C SER A 63 -3.01 0.65 -0.17
N PHE A 64 -4.28 1.04 -0.23
CA PHE A 64 -5.40 0.25 0.27
C PHE A 64 -5.56 -1.07 -0.50
N SER A 65 -5.62 -1.03 -1.83
CA SER A 65 -5.79 -2.22 -2.66
C SER A 65 -4.57 -3.16 -2.61
N GLY A 66 -3.36 -2.59 -2.65
CA GLY A 66 -2.11 -3.35 -2.52
C GLY A 66 -1.93 -3.94 -1.12
N GLY A 67 -2.23 -3.15 -0.08
CA GLY A 67 -2.22 -3.60 1.31
C GLY A 67 -3.19 -4.76 1.55
N LEU A 68 -4.41 -4.65 1.03
CA LEU A 68 -5.41 -5.73 1.14
C LEU A 68 -4.95 -7.01 0.45
N SER A 69 -4.31 -6.90 -0.72
CA SER A 69 -3.74 -8.04 -1.46
C SER A 69 -2.60 -8.71 -0.70
N ALA A 70 -1.72 -7.92 -0.06
CA ALA A 70 -0.61 -8.42 0.75
C ALA A 70 -1.10 -9.12 2.03
N VAL A 71 -2.06 -8.50 2.74
CA VAL A 71 -2.59 -9.01 4.01
C VAL A 71 -3.38 -10.32 3.82
N ARG A 72 -4.06 -10.50 2.68
CA ARG A 72 -4.72 -11.77 2.34
C ARG A 72 -3.73 -12.93 2.27
N ARG A 73 -2.45 -12.67 1.95
CA ARG A 73 -1.39 -13.70 1.89
C ARG A 73 -0.72 -13.95 3.24
N CYS A 74 -0.70 -12.95 4.13
CA CYS A 74 -0.07 -13.02 5.45
C CYS A 74 -0.97 -12.42 6.54
N PRO A 75 -2.07 -13.09 6.96
CA PRO A 75 -3.06 -12.51 7.88
C PRO A 75 -2.56 -12.36 9.33
N ALA A 76 -1.42 -12.96 9.70
CA ALA A 76 -0.97 -13.04 11.09
C ALA A 76 -0.56 -11.67 11.68
N ARG A 77 -0.18 -10.69 10.85
CA ARG A 77 0.19 -9.32 11.24
C ARG A 77 -0.27 -8.31 10.19
N GLY A 78 -1.56 -8.31 9.90
CA GLY A 78 -2.16 -7.52 8.82
C GLY A 78 -1.79 -6.04 8.86
N LEU A 79 -1.83 -5.41 10.03
CA LEU A 79 -1.48 -3.99 10.21
C LEU A 79 -0.04 -3.68 9.78
N PHE A 80 0.93 -4.51 10.27
CA PHE A 80 2.35 -4.31 9.92
C PHE A 80 2.61 -4.51 8.43
N VAL A 81 1.97 -5.51 7.83
CA VAL A 81 2.09 -5.79 6.39
C VAL A 81 1.47 -4.67 5.58
N GLY A 82 0.29 -4.18 5.95
CA GLY A 82 -0.37 -3.07 5.27
C GLY A 82 0.44 -1.77 5.34
N LEU A 83 0.98 -1.46 6.52
CA LEU A 83 1.82 -0.28 6.73
C LEU A 83 3.14 -0.38 5.97
N ALA A 84 3.76 -1.57 5.91
CA ALA A 84 4.95 -1.81 5.10
C ALA A 84 4.68 -1.64 3.60
N VAL A 85 3.53 -2.08 3.09
CA VAL A 85 3.11 -1.85 1.69
C VAL A 85 2.95 -0.37 1.41
N GLY A 86 2.31 0.39 2.31
CA GLY A 86 2.18 1.84 2.18
C GLY A 86 3.54 2.56 2.15
N ALA A 87 4.49 2.14 3.01
CA ALA A 87 5.85 2.68 3.01
C ALA A 87 6.61 2.36 1.72
N VAL A 88 6.51 1.14 1.20
CA VAL A 88 7.12 0.74 -0.08
C VAL A 88 6.53 1.53 -1.23
N LEU A 89 5.22 1.72 -1.28
CA LEU A 89 4.55 2.54 -2.30
C LEU A 89 5.08 3.98 -2.27
N PHE A 90 5.12 4.58 -1.07
CA PHE A 90 5.64 5.94 -0.91
C PHE A 90 7.09 6.08 -1.37
N LEU A 91 7.98 5.11 -1.02
CA LEU A 91 9.36 5.11 -1.48
C LEU A 91 9.47 5.00 -3.00
N LEU A 92 8.63 4.19 -3.65
CA LEU A 92 8.57 4.08 -5.11
C LEU A 92 8.13 5.40 -5.74
N GLU A 93 7.10 6.04 -5.21
CA GLU A 93 6.61 7.33 -5.69
C GLU A 93 7.65 8.45 -5.47
N LEU A 94 8.31 8.45 -4.31
CA LEU A 94 9.39 9.38 -4.00
C LEU A 94 10.56 9.22 -4.98
N THR A 95 10.97 7.98 -5.24
CA THR A 95 12.07 7.67 -6.16
C THR A 95 11.75 8.14 -7.58
N LEU A 96 10.53 7.89 -8.06
CA LEU A 96 10.08 8.38 -9.36
C LEU A 96 9.97 9.90 -9.40
N GLY A 97 9.47 10.50 -8.34
CA GLY A 97 9.37 11.95 -8.23
C GLY A 97 10.74 12.62 -8.29
N LEU A 98 11.72 12.10 -7.54
CA LEU A 98 13.11 12.58 -7.57
C LEU A 98 13.80 12.36 -8.92
N LEU A 99 13.43 11.30 -9.64
CA LEU A 99 14.01 11.02 -10.96
C LEU A 99 13.48 11.96 -12.05
N ILE A 100 12.24 12.43 -11.92
CA ILE A 100 11.55 13.27 -12.90
C ILE A 100 11.74 14.76 -12.58
N TYR A 101 11.79 15.11 -11.30
CA TYR A 101 11.92 16.49 -10.82
C TYR A 101 13.16 16.62 -9.93
N ASP A 102 14.12 17.45 -10.35
CA ASP A 102 15.37 17.73 -9.61
C ASP A 102 15.16 18.42 -8.25
N THR A 103 13.98 18.95 -7.99
CA THR A 103 13.63 19.63 -6.74
C THR A 103 12.29 19.17 -6.22
N MET A 104 12.31 18.24 -5.29
CA MET A 104 11.14 17.96 -4.45
C MET A 104 11.25 18.75 -3.15
N SER A 105 10.48 19.81 -3.03
CA SER A 105 10.23 20.44 -1.73
C SER A 105 9.22 19.59 -0.96
N PHE A 106 9.69 18.93 0.09
CA PHE A 106 8.83 18.20 1.05
C PHE A 106 7.71 19.08 1.64
N GLU A 107 7.93 20.39 1.70
CA GLU A 107 6.97 21.39 2.18
C GLU A 107 5.73 21.53 1.30
N ASN A 108 5.81 21.25 0.01
CA ASN A 108 4.74 21.49 -0.95
C ASN A 108 3.86 20.26 -1.27
N GLY A 109 3.79 19.27 -0.37
CA GLY A 109 2.84 18.17 -0.53
C GLY A 109 3.36 16.76 -0.29
N GLY A 110 4.67 16.56 -0.11
CA GLY A 110 5.26 15.24 0.17
C GLY A 110 4.70 14.59 1.45
N LEU A 111 4.44 15.39 2.49
CA LEU A 111 3.81 14.95 3.74
C LEU A 111 2.39 14.40 3.54
N GLY A 112 1.59 15.03 2.68
CA GLY A 112 0.23 14.55 2.41
C GLY A 112 0.21 13.23 1.65
N LEU A 113 1.13 13.03 0.71
CA LEU A 113 1.30 11.77 0.00
C LEU A 113 1.76 10.64 0.94
N LEU A 114 2.71 10.93 1.84
CA LEU A 114 3.17 9.99 2.87
C LEU A 114 2.03 9.59 3.81
N CYS A 115 1.30 10.57 4.35
CA CYS A 115 0.14 10.30 5.20
C CYS A 115 -0.92 9.50 4.46
N GLY A 116 -1.23 9.84 3.20
CA GLY A 116 -2.19 9.11 2.37
C GLY A 116 -1.78 7.66 2.16
N ALA A 117 -0.53 7.40 1.80
CA ALA A 117 -0.01 6.05 1.58
C ALA A 117 -0.01 5.21 2.87
N LEU A 118 0.41 5.79 4.00
CA LEU A 118 0.41 5.10 5.30
C LEU A 118 -1.01 4.85 5.82
N CYS A 119 -1.91 5.84 5.74
CA CYS A 119 -3.29 5.67 6.16
C CYS A 119 -4.03 4.63 5.33
N GLY A 120 -3.86 4.62 4.00
CA GLY A 120 -4.43 3.61 3.12
C GLY A 120 -3.91 2.21 3.42
N GLY A 121 -2.59 2.07 3.62
CA GLY A 121 -1.95 0.81 4.01
C GLY A 121 -2.41 0.30 5.37
N ALA A 122 -2.50 1.19 6.37
CA ALA A 122 -2.97 0.84 7.72
C ALA A 122 -4.45 0.41 7.70
N ALA A 123 -5.32 1.13 7.00
CA ALA A 123 -6.73 0.77 6.84
C ALA A 123 -6.90 -0.61 6.19
N ALA A 124 -6.13 -0.89 5.12
CA ALA A 124 -6.09 -2.20 4.48
C ALA A 124 -5.60 -3.29 5.43
N GLY A 125 -4.60 -2.96 6.25
CA GLY A 125 -4.04 -3.86 7.27
C GLY A 125 -5.07 -4.28 8.32
N ILE A 126 -5.86 -3.33 8.83
CA ILE A 126 -6.91 -3.57 9.82
C ILE A 126 -8.04 -4.39 9.19
N LEU A 127 -8.55 -3.97 8.03
CA LEU A 127 -9.67 -4.64 7.36
C LEU A 127 -9.31 -6.04 6.85
N GLY A 128 -8.08 -6.22 6.35
CA GLY A 128 -7.60 -7.51 5.87
C GLY A 128 -7.23 -8.48 6.99
N GLY A 129 -6.63 -7.98 8.08
CA GLY A 129 -6.23 -8.78 9.25
C GLY A 129 -7.42 -9.32 10.07
N GLY A 130 -8.51 -8.55 10.18
CA GLY A 130 -9.70 -8.95 10.91
C GLY A 130 -10.43 -10.17 10.33
N ARG A 131 -10.37 -10.37 9.03
CA ARG A 131 -10.99 -11.53 8.35
C ARG A 131 -10.28 -12.85 8.60
N GLY A 132 -8.98 -12.84 8.89
CA GLY A 132 -8.21 -14.07 9.21
C GLY A 132 -8.51 -14.66 10.59
N SER A 133 -8.97 -13.84 11.54
CA SER A 133 -9.30 -14.29 12.91
C SER A 133 -10.71 -14.89 13.02
N ALA A 134 -11.66 -14.39 12.24
CA ALA A 134 -13.06 -14.86 12.29
C ALA A 134 -13.26 -16.28 11.75
N GLY A 135 -12.40 -16.72 10.80
CA GLY A 135 -12.48 -18.05 10.19
C GLY A 135 -12.02 -19.20 11.10
N LYS A 136 -11.12 -18.92 12.07
CA LYS A 136 -10.60 -19.96 12.97
C LYS A 136 -11.47 -20.26 14.17
N SER A 137 -12.32 -19.34 14.60
CA SER A 137 -13.22 -19.52 15.74
C SER A 137 -14.39 -20.46 15.43
N LYS A 138 -14.87 -20.47 14.18
CA LYS A 138 -16.03 -21.29 13.79
C LYS A 138 -15.72 -22.79 13.65
N LYS A 139 -14.45 -23.17 13.40
CA LYS A 139 -14.06 -24.58 13.22
C LYS A 139 -13.79 -25.33 14.53
N ARG A 140 -13.72 -24.62 15.67
CA ARG A 140 -13.46 -25.23 16.99
C ARG A 140 -14.72 -25.56 17.77
N ARG A 141 -15.92 -25.17 17.28
CA ARG A 141 -17.21 -25.36 17.97
C ARG A 141 -18.03 -26.51 17.41
N SER A 142 -17.49 -27.25 16.42
CA SER A 142 -18.16 -28.36 15.75
C SER A 142 -17.43 -29.71 15.94
N ARG A 143 -16.82 -29.92 17.13
CA ARG A 143 -16.35 -31.24 17.55
C ARG A 143 -16.68 -31.50 19.01
#